data_a349300fb157929164cb2d9c2e9e1be8
#
_entry.id   a349300fb157929164cb2d9c2e9e1be8
#
_cell.length_a   1.000
_cell.length_b   1.000
_cell.length_c   1.000
_cell.angle_alpha   90.00
_cell.angle_beta   90.00
_cell.angle_gamma   90.00
#
_symmetry.space_group_name_H-M   'P 1'
#
loop_
_entity.id
_entity.type
_entity.pdbx_description
1 polymer ?
#
loop_
_entity_poly.entity_id
_entity_poly.type
_entity_poly.pdbx_seq_one_letter_code
_entity_poly.pdbx_strand_id
1 'polypeptide(L)'
;MVENISSSFFISEFIVYMIGMIVIAYFTSRSNTSGEDYLMGGRNLGFFLLISTLVASAIGTGSSIGGTADGFRAGFRGSVFGLANSIGFLTLGLFFVQVRKFNFRTISEEVQYYYNGNIVIRKLMGVMMYAITLIWVANHINGGSKYLGYVTGVSDVSAKLLTVAAFAIYVFIGGYMAVVWTDAIQTIILLIGFILITIMAIPTAGGFEGIRQAYETASNSGALTIYGIGTTGLMGFFSLVVAAYWGNIIVPAARMRIYTARTQGIAQKSMFMTALIVFLFSFLPAMIGMSGFTIAQANSATAVFENPDFTFHYMATTVLGPAMGLLFLIAGLSATMSSADSEVIAGVTVLLTDIYSVFTGKEIDNENIPKFSKIALVITLIIAFLITLTATDVIGFINSTVGAIAPGVGVCIILGRFWKRVTWQGGIASVAVGFLFGLSYLLIPSLNEWIQGIFQGPAIPVTIFAFLSGIIVSLITPKMNRLSDEKILELVLKERPKETLDVLQDEDYSF
;
A
#
# COMPACT_ATOMS: atom_id res chain seq x y z
N MET A 1 -29.00 4.97 -10.67
CA MET A 1 -29.12 5.34 -9.24
C MET A 1 -29.89 4.24 -8.56
N VAL A 2 -29.38 3.76 -7.42
CA VAL A 2 -30.09 2.73 -6.64
C VAL A 2 -31.21 3.45 -5.91
N GLU A 3 -32.42 3.36 -6.44
CA GLU A 3 -33.59 4.19 -6.09
C GLU A 3 -34.12 4.03 -4.64
N ASN A 4 -33.50 3.22 -3.77
CA ASN A 4 -33.99 2.95 -2.42
C ASN A 4 -32.93 2.85 -1.34
N ILE A 5 -31.71 3.38 -1.54
CA ILE A 5 -30.71 3.40 -0.49
C ILE A 5 -30.86 4.70 0.31
N SER A 6 -31.20 4.60 1.58
CA SER A 6 -31.21 5.76 2.46
C SER A 6 -29.79 6.23 2.73
N SER A 7 -29.34 7.26 2.03
CA SER A 7 -28.04 7.92 2.29
C SER A 7 -27.89 8.30 3.77
N SER A 8 -28.98 8.66 4.45
CA SER A 8 -28.99 8.95 5.88
C SER A 8 -28.67 7.74 6.75
N PHE A 9 -29.11 6.54 6.36
CA PHE A 9 -28.79 5.31 7.10
C PHE A 9 -27.29 4.99 7.02
N PHE A 10 -26.71 4.98 5.82
CA PHE A 10 -25.26 4.80 5.63
C PHE A 10 -24.44 5.86 6.39
N ILE A 11 -24.82 7.12 6.30
CA ILE A 11 -24.14 8.20 7.02
C ILE A 11 -24.18 7.95 8.54
N SER A 12 -25.31 7.47 9.07
CA SER A 12 -25.44 7.14 10.48
C SER A 12 -24.50 5.98 10.88
N GLU A 13 -24.47 4.92 10.08
CA GLU A 13 -23.56 3.78 10.30
C GLU A 13 -22.09 4.20 10.20
N PHE A 14 -21.77 5.02 9.22
CA PHE A 14 -20.43 5.58 9.07
C PHE A 14 -20.02 6.44 10.26
N ILE A 15 -20.91 7.28 10.78
CA ILE A 15 -20.66 8.08 11.98
C ILE A 15 -20.42 7.17 13.20
N VAL A 16 -21.24 6.14 13.41
CA VAL A 16 -21.06 5.17 14.50
C VAL A 16 -19.71 4.45 14.38
N TYR A 17 -19.36 4.01 13.17
CA TYR A 17 -18.07 3.41 12.88
C TYR A 17 -16.91 4.37 13.20
N MET A 18 -16.99 5.62 12.76
CA MET A 18 -15.96 6.65 13.01
C MET A 18 -15.83 6.96 14.50
N ILE A 19 -16.95 7.04 15.24
CA ILE A 19 -16.90 7.22 16.70
C ILE A 19 -16.16 6.04 17.35
N GLY A 20 -16.43 4.81 16.92
CA GLY A 20 -15.72 3.62 17.39
C GLY A 20 -14.20 3.73 17.15
N MET A 21 -13.77 4.15 15.95
CA MET A 21 -12.34 4.34 15.64
C MET A 21 -11.71 5.45 16.50
N ILE A 22 -12.41 6.58 16.71
CA ILE A 22 -11.95 7.67 17.56
C ILE A 22 -11.80 7.23 19.02
N VAL A 23 -12.76 6.46 19.54
CA VAL A 23 -12.70 5.92 20.91
C VAL A 23 -11.48 5.02 21.09
N ILE A 24 -11.23 4.12 20.14
CA ILE A 24 -10.05 3.25 20.16
C ILE A 24 -8.76 4.09 20.11
N ALA A 25 -8.67 5.06 19.19
CA ALA A 25 -7.55 5.94 19.05
C ALA A 25 -7.28 6.74 20.34
N TYR A 26 -8.32 7.23 21.00
CA TYR A 26 -8.20 7.96 22.25
C TYR A 26 -7.66 7.10 23.40
N PHE A 27 -8.18 5.87 23.58
CA PHE A 27 -7.68 4.99 24.64
C PHE A 27 -6.25 4.51 24.39
N THR A 28 -5.92 4.21 23.16
CA THR A 28 -4.56 3.75 22.78
C THR A 28 -3.54 4.87 22.80
N SER A 29 -3.93 6.12 22.53
CA SER A 29 -3.01 7.27 22.61
C SER A 29 -2.46 7.53 24.01
N ARG A 30 -3.18 7.08 25.05
CA ARG A 30 -2.74 7.23 26.45
C ARG A 30 -1.50 6.39 26.79
N SER A 31 -1.17 5.39 26.00
CA SER A 31 0.03 4.57 26.16
C SER A 31 1.28 5.18 25.53
N ASN A 32 1.16 6.26 24.78
CA ASN A 32 2.28 6.94 24.17
C ASN A 32 2.98 7.82 25.22
N THR A 33 4.11 7.38 25.74
CA THR A 33 4.88 8.10 26.76
C THR A 33 6.06 8.88 26.17
N SER A 34 6.44 8.57 24.93
CA SER A 34 7.57 9.20 24.23
C SER A 34 7.27 9.46 22.75
N GLY A 35 8.11 10.25 22.10
CA GLY A 35 8.04 10.44 20.64
C GLY A 35 8.31 9.14 19.85
N GLU A 36 9.18 8.28 20.37
CA GLU A 36 9.42 6.94 19.79
C GLU A 36 8.17 6.06 19.89
N ASP A 37 7.44 6.10 21.02
CA ASP A 37 6.17 5.40 21.15
C ASP A 37 5.15 5.91 20.14
N TYR A 38 5.11 7.23 19.94
CA TYR A 38 4.19 7.84 18.99
C TYR A 38 4.45 7.40 17.55
N LEU A 39 5.72 7.31 17.12
CA LEU A 39 6.09 6.94 15.75
C LEU A 39 6.20 5.42 15.54
N MET A 40 6.68 4.66 16.53
CA MET A 40 7.09 3.26 16.37
C MET A 40 6.42 2.31 17.37
N GLY A 41 5.52 2.79 18.25
CA GLY A 41 4.78 1.98 19.21
C GLY A 41 5.67 1.17 20.18
N GLY A 42 6.79 1.74 20.58
CA GLY A 42 7.75 1.11 21.51
C GLY A 42 8.42 -0.15 20.96
N ARG A 43 8.30 -0.44 19.67
CA ARG A 43 8.91 -1.61 18.98
C ARG A 43 8.57 -2.96 19.62
N ASN A 44 7.40 -3.10 20.22
CA ASN A 44 7.00 -4.28 20.99
C ASN A 44 5.75 -4.97 20.45
N LEU A 45 5.52 -4.93 19.13
CA LEU A 45 4.36 -5.57 18.53
C LEU A 45 4.47 -7.10 18.62
N GLY A 46 3.51 -7.71 19.31
CA GLY A 46 3.32 -9.15 19.35
C GLY A 46 2.72 -9.69 18.05
N PHE A 47 2.74 -11.02 17.88
CA PHE A 47 2.30 -11.70 16.66
C PHE A 47 0.90 -11.31 16.20
N PHE A 48 -0.09 -11.29 17.10
CA PHE A 48 -1.49 -10.99 16.76
C PHE A 48 -1.67 -9.57 16.20
N LEU A 49 -1.17 -8.56 16.90
CA LEU A 49 -1.28 -7.17 16.44
C LEU A 49 -0.48 -6.94 15.17
N LEU A 50 0.71 -7.56 15.07
CA LEU A 50 1.54 -7.41 13.88
C LEU A 50 0.90 -8.01 12.64
N ILE A 51 0.32 -9.21 12.72
CA ILE A 51 -0.36 -9.83 11.58
C ILE A 51 -1.62 -9.07 11.20
N SER A 52 -2.39 -8.60 12.16
CA SER A 52 -3.61 -7.83 11.89
C SER A 52 -3.29 -6.54 11.13
N THR A 53 -2.31 -5.75 11.59
CA THR A 53 -1.95 -4.51 10.91
C THR A 53 -1.25 -4.75 9.56
N LEU A 54 -0.52 -5.87 9.38
CA LEU A 54 0.04 -6.26 8.09
C LEU A 54 -1.06 -6.65 7.10
N VAL A 55 -2.02 -7.46 7.51
CA VAL A 55 -3.16 -7.86 6.66
C VAL A 55 -4.01 -6.64 6.31
N ALA A 56 -4.31 -5.77 7.27
CA ALA A 56 -5.04 -4.52 7.06
C ALA A 56 -4.35 -3.62 6.01
N SER A 57 -3.03 -3.47 6.11
CA SER A 57 -2.25 -2.67 5.15
C SER A 57 -2.12 -3.34 3.78
N ALA A 58 -2.09 -4.67 3.72
CA ALA A 58 -1.97 -5.44 2.48
C ALA A 58 -3.28 -5.50 1.69
N ILE A 59 -4.42 -5.58 2.40
CA ILE A 59 -5.76 -5.62 1.81
C ILE A 59 -6.33 -4.19 1.76
N GLY A 60 -5.64 -3.33 1.02
CA GLY A 60 -6.06 -1.95 0.79
C GLY A 60 -6.94 -1.79 -0.45
N THR A 61 -7.04 -0.54 -0.90
CA THR A 61 -7.84 -0.14 -2.07
C THR A 61 -7.54 -0.97 -3.32
N GLY A 62 -6.26 -1.22 -3.61
CA GLY A 62 -5.85 -1.96 -4.82
C GLY A 62 -6.30 -3.41 -4.81
N SER A 63 -6.13 -4.13 -3.69
CA SER A 63 -6.53 -5.54 -3.57
C SER A 63 -8.01 -5.74 -3.29
N SER A 64 -8.75 -4.72 -2.87
CA SER A 64 -10.20 -4.80 -2.61
C SER A 64 -11.03 -4.20 -3.76
N ILE A 65 -11.20 -2.88 -3.81
CA ILE A 65 -11.98 -2.21 -4.85
C ILE A 65 -11.38 -2.47 -6.23
N GLY A 66 -10.07 -2.24 -6.36
CA GLY A 66 -9.36 -2.43 -7.61
C GLY A 66 -9.43 -3.88 -8.11
N GLY A 67 -9.23 -4.86 -7.21
CA GLY A 67 -9.38 -6.28 -7.54
C GLY A 67 -10.80 -6.66 -7.96
N THR A 68 -11.82 -6.05 -7.32
CA THR A 68 -13.23 -6.28 -7.67
C THR A 68 -13.56 -5.65 -9.03
N ALA A 69 -13.11 -4.42 -9.29
CA ALA A 69 -13.31 -3.74 -10.58
C ALA A 69 -12.60 -4.48 -11.72
N ASP A 70 -11.38 -4.94 -11.48
CA ASP A 70 -10.63 -5.71 -12.49
C ASP A 70 -11.24 -7.12 -12.68
N GLY A 71 -11.80 -7.71 -11.62
CA GLY A 71 -12.61 -8.93 -11.70
C GLY A 71 -13.84 -8.76 -12.57
N PHE A 72 -14.52 -7.63 -12.46
CA PHE A 72 -15.65 -7.28 -13.33
C PHE A 72 -15.23 -7.15 -14.82
N ARG A 73 -14.13 -6.42 -15.09
CA ARG A 73 -13.64 -6.17 -16.45
C ARG A 73 -12.99 -7.38 -17.09
N ALA A 74 -12.19 -8.13 -16.33
CA ALA A 74 -11.21 -9.10 -16.84
C ALA A 74 -11.17 -10.42 -16.06
N GLY A 75 -12.19 -10.74 -15.27
CA GLY A 75 -12.35 -12.02 -14.61
C GLY A 75 -11.28 -12.32 -13.57
N PHE A 76 -10.66 -13.51 -13.64
CA PHE A 76 -9.65 -13.93 -12.65
C PHE A 76 -8.42 -13.03 -12.58
N ARG A 77 -8.19 -12.17 -13.57
CA ARG A 77 -7.15 -11.14 -13.50
C ARG A 77 -7.31 -10.23 -12.28
N GLY A 78 -8.54 -10.04 -11.77
CA GLY A 78 -8.79 -9.29 -10.53
C GLY A 78 -8.06 -9.81 -9.30
N SER A 79 -7.58 -11.08 -9.30
CA SER A 79 -6.77 -11.65 -8.23
C SER A 79 -5.27 -11.27 -8.31
N VAL A 80 -4.78 -10.84 -9.48
CA VAL A 80 -3.35 -10.73 -9.79
C VAL A 80 -2.64 -9.75 -8.89
N PHE A 81 -3.25 -8.60 -8.59
CA PHE A 81 -2.66 -7.60 -7.70
C PHE A 81 -2.42 -8.18 -6.29
N GLY A 82 -3.40 -8.88 -5.72
CA GLY A 82 -3.26 -9.54 -4.41
C GLY A 82 -2.24 -10.67 -4.43
N LEU A 83 -2.20 -11.47 -5.49
CA LEU A 83 -1.20 -12.54 -5.65
C LEU A 83 0.23 -11.97 -5.70
N ALA A 84 0.45 -10.90 -6.44
CA ALA A 84 1.75 -10.22 -6.50
C ALA A 84 2.15 -9.64 -5.14
N ASN A 85 1.20 -9.07 -4.39
CA ASN A 85 1.43 -8.62 -3.02
C ASN A 85 1.83 -9.77 -2.09
N SER A 86 1.18 -10.94 -2.22
CA SER A 86 1.54 -12.14 -1.45
C SER A 86 2.99 -12.54 -1.68
N ILE A 87 3.45 -12.55 -2.93
CA ILE A 87 4.86 -12.80 -3.28
C ILE A 87 5.78 -11.74 -2.65
N GLY A 88 5.36 -10.48 -2.63
CA GLY A 88 6.09 -9.39 -1.97
C GLY A 88 6.28 -9.66 -0.47
N PHE A 89 5.23 -10.05 0.26
CA PHE A 89 5.31 -10.40 1.68
C PHE A 89 6.19 -11.63 1.94
N LEU A 90 6.14 -12.65 1.07
CA LEU A 90 7.08 -13.78 1.13
C LEU A 90 8.53 -13.31 0.98
N THR A 91 8.80 -12.43 0.02
CA THR A 91 10.13 -11.84 -0.19
C THR A 91 10.61 -11.05 1.02
N LEU A 92 9.74 -10.24 1.63
CA LEU A 92 10.04 -9.51 2.86
C LEU A 92 10.37 -10.47 4.01
N GLY A 93 9.57 -11.50 4.21
CA GLY A 93 9.77 -12.51 5.26
C GLY A 93 11.05 -13.35 5.09
N LEU A 94 11.44 -13.65 3.85
CA LEU A 94 12.64 -14.43 3.56
C LEU A 94 13.92 -13.61 3.69
N PHE A 95 13.92 -12.38 3.20
CA PHE A 95 15.18 -11.67 2.93
C PHE A 95 15.38 -10.39 3.73
N PHE A 96 14.33 -9.82 4.34
CA PHE A 96 14.42 -8.49 4.92
C PHE A 96 14.12 -8.39 6.43
N VAL A 97 13.56 -9.42 7.06
CA VAL A 97 13.27 -9.39 8.50
C VAL A 97 14.50 -9.30 9.39
N GLN A 98 15.67 -9.68 8.86
CA GLN A 98 16.95 -9.66 9.60
C GLN A 98 17.35 -8.25 10.04
N VAL A 99 16.86 -7.21 9.36
CA VAL A 99 17.15 -5.81 9.71
C VAL A 99 16.45 -5.36 10.99
N ARG A 100 15.52 -6.16 11.55
CA ARG A 100 14.85 -5.85 12.81
C ARG A 100 15.84 -5.57 13.95
N LYS A 101 16.93 -6.30 13.99
CA LYS A 101 17.99 -6.15 15.00
C LYS A 101 18.69 -4.79 14.97
N PHE A 102 18.65 -4.04 13.88
CA PHE A 102 19.32 -2.76 13.73
C PHE A 102 18.48 -1.56 14.16
N ASN A 103 17.25 -1.78 14.59
CA ASN A 103 16.33 -0.74 15.09
C ASN A 103 16.13 0.46 14.14
N PHE A 104 16.13 0.23 12.83
CA PHE A 104 15.80 1.26 11.84
C PHE A 104 14.38 1.81 12.04
N ARG A 105 14.17 3.07 11.68
CA ARG A 105 12.83 3.71 11.63
C ARG A 105 12.25 3.72 10.23
N THR A 106 13.13 3.78 9.22
CA THR A 106 12.72 3.97 7.82
C THR A 106 13.51 3.08 6.87
N ILE A 107 12.96 2.90 5.67
CA ILE A 107 13.66 2.22 4.57
C ILE A 107 14.93 3.00 4.18
N SER A 108 14.92 4.32 4.29
CA SER A 108 16.08 5.15 3.92
C SER A 108 17.29 4.87 4.82
N GLU A 109 17.07 4.63 6.12
CA GLU A 109 18.12 4.17 7.04
C GLU A 109 18.63 2.78 6.66
N GLU A 110 17.71 1.84 6.33
CA GLU A 110 18.07 0.50 5.87
C GLU A 110 18.92 0.55 4.59
N VAL A 111 18.52 1.37 3.63
CA VAL A 111 19.29 1.54 2.39
C VAL A 111 20.63 2.21 2.64
N GLN A 112 20.70 3.22 3.49
CA GLN A 112 21.96 3.82 3.90
C GLN A 112 22.93 2.76 4.47
N TYR A 113 22.42 1.82 5.28
CA TYR A 113 23.21 0.70 5.80
C TYR A 113 23.73 -0.20 4.67
N TYR A 114 22.92 -0.53 3.66
CA TYR A 114 23.33 -1.34 2.51
C TYR A 114 24.45 -0.67 1.69
N TYR A 115 24.44 0.64 1.63
CA TYR A 115 25.40 1.46 0.90
C TYR A 115 26.47 2.10 1.78
N ASN A 116 26.91 1.34 2.80
CA ASN A 116 28.10 1.67 3.59
C ASN A 116 27.98 2.98 4.38
N GLY A 117 26.78 3.33 4.85
CA GLY A 117 26.54 4.56 5.61
C GLY A 117 26.45 5.83 4.79
N ASN A 118 26.35 5.73 3.43
CA ASN A 118 26.38 6.90 2.56
C ASN A 118 25.14 7.79 2.75
N ILE A 119 25.36 9.05 3.17
CA ILE A 119 24.29 10.01 3.45
C ILE A 119 23.58 10.52 2.18
N VAL A 120 24.25 10.54 1.02
CA VAL A 120 23.63 11.04 -0.22
C VAL A 120 22.51 10.11 -0.68
N ILE A 121 22.74 8.79 -0.59
CA ILE A 121 21.71 7.83 -0.95
C ILE A 121 20.54 7.88 0.05
N ARG A 122 20.80 8.13 1.35
CA ARG A 122 19.73 8.33 2.34
C ARG A 122 18.85 9.53 1.99
N LYS A 123 19.47 10.67 1.62
CA LYS A 123 18.73 11.86 1.20
C LYS A 123 17.83 11.58 0.00
N LEU A 124 18.36 10.92 -1.02
CA LEU A 124 17.59 10.54 -2.20
C LEU A 124 16.44 9.59 -1.82
N MET A 125 16.74 8.56 -1.05
CA MET A 125 15.74 7.59 -0.61
C MET A 125 14.65 8.23 0.25
N GLY A 126 14.98 9.16 1.15
CA GLY A 126 14.00 9.88 1.95
C GLY A 126 12.97 10.61 1.08
N VAL A 127 13.44 11.36 0.07
CA VAL A 127 12.56 12.04 -0.87
C VAL A 127 11.70 11.05 -1.67
N MET A 128 12.30 9.97 -2.18
CA MET A 128 11.58 8.95 -2.96
C MET A 128 10.56 8.18 -2.12
N MET A 129 10.92 7.81 -0.88
CA MET A 129 9.99 7.12 0.04
C MET A 129 8.80 7.98 0.40
N TYR A 130 9.03 9.28 0.63
CA TYR A 130 7.93 10.21 0.89
C TYR A 130 7.01 10.38 -0.33
N ALA A 131 7.58 10.51 -1.53
CA ALA A 131 6.79 10.57 -2.77
C ALA A 131 5.94 9.30 -2.97
N ILE A 132 6.52 8.12 -2.73
CA ILE A 132 5.80 6.84 -2.81
C ILE A 132 4.65 6.79 -1.79
N THR A 133 4.89 7.22 -0.56
CA THR A 133 3.83 7.31 0.45
C THR A 133 2.70 8.22 -0.02
N LEU A 134 3.00 9.40 -0.56
CA LEU A 134 1.99 10.32 -1.07
C LEU A 134 1.13 9.70 -2.17
N ILE A 135 1.73 8.93 -3.07
CA ILE A 135 1.02 8.21 -4.14
C ILE A 135 0.08 7.16 -3.56
N TRP A 136 0.54 6.36 -2.58
CA TRP A 136 -0.30 5.36 -1.95
C TRP A 136 -1.45 5.99 -1.16
N VAL A 137 -1.20 7.04 -0.39
CA VAL A 137 -2.27 7.79 0.32
C VAL A 137 -3.27 8.35 -0.68
N ALA A 138 -2.82 8.93 -1.79
CA ALA A 138 -3.70 9.43 -2.85
C ALA A 138 -4.57 8.33 -3.45
N ASN A 139 -4.00 7.12 -3.67
CA ASN A 139 -4.77 5.97 -4.14
C ASN A 139 -5.84 5.52 -3.13
N HIS A 140 -5.54 5.55 -1.84
CA HIS A 140 -6.51 5.23 -0.79
C HIS A 140 -7.60 6.29 -0.66
N ILE A 141 -7.28 7.58 -0.84
CA ILE A 141 -8.27 8.65 -0.91
C ILE A 141 -9.20 8.42 -2.12
N ASN A 142 -8.63 8.08 -3.29
CA ASN A 142 -9.43 7.77 -4.49
C ASN A 142 -10.38 6.60 -4.25
N GLY A 143 -9.90 5.49 -3.69
CA GLY A 143 -10.76 4.35 -3.37
C GLY A 143 -11.82 4.64 -2.31
N GLY A 144 -11.44 5.30 -1.20
CA GLY A 144 -12.37 5.67 -0.13
C GLY A 144 -13.49 6.60 -0.62
N SER A 145 -13.16 7.51 -1.54
CA SER A 145 -14.14 8.42 -2.13
C SER A 145 -15.23 7.72 -2.94
N LYS A 146 -14.94 6.52 -3.51
CA LYS A 146 -15.96 5.74 -4.25
C LYS A 146 -17.11 5.31 -3.35
N TYR A 147 -16.84 4.97 -2.07
CA TYR A 147 -17.90 4.64 -1.11
C TYR A 147 -18.82 5.81 -0.83
N LEU A 148 -18.25 6.97 -0.50
CA LEU A 148 -19.04 8.17 -0.23
C LEU A 148 -19.77 8.66 -1.47
N GLY A 149 -19.12 8.70 -2.62
CA GLY A 149 -19.73 9.12 -3.88
C GLY A 149 -20.89 8.22 -4.31
N TYR A 150 -20.74 6.90 -4.19
CA TYR A 150 -21.77 5.94 -4.56
C TYR A 150 -23.05 6.11 -3.72
N VAL A 151 -22.92 6.27 -2.40
CA VAL A 151 -24.08 6.33 -1.49
C VAL A 151 -24.71 7.72 -1.44
N THR A 152 -23.88 8.77 -1.43
CA THR A 152 -24.39 10.14 -1.22
C THR A 152 -24.66 10.90 -2.51
N GLY A 153 -24.13 10.45 -3.63
CA GLY A 153 -24.24 11.14 -4.92
C GLY A 153 -23.49 12.48 -4.99
N VAL A 154 -22.63 12.79 -4.00
CA VAL A 154 -21.82 14.03 -4.03
C VAL A 154 -20.77 13.97 -5.14
N SER A 155 -20.27 15.14 -5.56
CA SER A 155 -19.22 15.21 -6.58
C SER A 155 -17.96 14.44 -6.16
N ASP A 156 -17.18 13.95 -7.13
CA ASP A 156 -15.93 13.20 -6.88
C ASP A 156 -14.96 13.99 -5.98
N VAL A 157 -14.80 15.29 -6.24
CA VAL A 157 -13.94 16.16 -5.41
C VAL A 157 -14.45 16.26 -3.98
N SER A 158 -15.77 16.41 -3.79
CA SER A 158 -16.38 16.47 -2.46
C SER A 158 -16.22 15.15 -1.70
N ALA A 159 -16.40 14.01 -2.39
CA ALA A 159 -16.20 12.68 -1.82
C ALA A 159 -14.74 12.47 -1.39
N LYS A 160 -13.76 12.88 -2.21
CA LYS A 160 -12.33 12.85 -1.88
C LYS A 160 -12.01 13.70 -0.66
N LEU A 161 -12.56 14.92 -0.56
CA LEU A 161 -12.35 15.82 0.58
C LEU A 161 -12.93 15.23 1.88
N LEU A 162 -14.14 14.68 1.84
CA LEU A 162 -14.75 14.01 2.98
C LEU A 162 -13.94 12.79 3.44
N THR A 163 -13.39 12.03 2.47
CA THR A 163 -12.51 10.89 2.75
C THR A 163 -11.24 11.31 3.47
N VAL A 164 -10.59 12.39 3.02
CA VAL A 164 -9.41 12.96 3.70
C VAL A 164 -9.75 13.40 5.11
N ALA A 165 -10.87 14.07 5.32
CA ALA A 165 -11.30 14.50 6.64
C ALA A 165 -11.53 13.29 7.58
N ALA A 166 -12.15 12.21 7.07
CA ALA A 166 -12.35 10.98 7.82
C ALA A 166 -11.04 10.32 8.24
N PHE A 167 -10.06 10.21 7.32
CA PHE A 167 -8.74 9.64 7.63
C PHE A 167 -7.98 10.50 8.66
N ALA A 168 -8.05 11.83 8.53
CA ALA A 168 -7.32 12.74 9.40
C ALA A 168 -7.72 12.60 10.88
N ILE A 169 -9.02 12.46 11.18
CA ILE A 169 -9.58 12.67 12.52
C ILE A 169 -8.95 11.74 13.57
N TYR A 170 -8.91 10.43 13.34
CA TYR A 170 -8.44 9.51 14.36
C TYR A 170 -6.93 9.26 14.33
N VAL A 171 -6.28 9.36 13.15
CA VAL A 171 -4.81 9.30 13.06
C VAL A 171 -4.17 10.48 13.79
N PHE A 172 -4.80 11.66 13.71
CA PHE A 172 -4.34 12.87 14.41
C PHE A 172 -4.32 12.72 15.94
N ILE A 173 -5.21 11.87 16.49
CA ILE A 173 -5.36 11.66 17.93
C ILE A 173 -4.32 10.67 18.46
N GLY A 174 -4.10 9.55 17.77
CA GLY A 174 -3.56 8.37 18.42
C GLY A 174 -2.15 7.93 18.05
N GLY A 175 -1.54 8.41 16.96
CA GLY A 175 -0.22 7.95 16.52
C GLY A 175 -0.21 6.47 16.09
N TYR A 176 0.97 5.84 16.06
CA TYR A 176 1.18 4.50 15.50
C TYR A 176 0.35 3.40 16.20
N MET A 177 0.30 3.38 17.55
CA MET A 177 -0.45 2.35 18.28
C MET A 177 -1.96 2.43 18.05
N ALA A 178 -2.49 3.63 17.81
CA ALA A 178 -3.90 3.76 17.43
C ALA A 178 -4.18 3.12 16.07
N VAL A 179 -3.30 3.37 15.08
CA VAL A 179 -3.38 2.72 13.77
C VAL A 179 -3.36 1.20 13.92
N VAL A 180 -2.42 0.65 14.70
CA VAL A 180 -2.31 -0.81 14.91
C VAL A 180 -3.58 -1.44 15.51
N TRP A 181 -4.23 -0.78 16.47
CA TRP A 181 -5.45 -1.29 17.10
C TRP A 181 -6.69 -1.11 16.22
N THR A 182 -6.80 0.02 15.51
CA THR A 182 -7.87 0.20 14.53
C THR A 182 -7.74 -0.80 13.39
N ASP A 183 -6.52 -1.03 12.88
CA ASP A 183 -6.21 -2.04 11.87
C ASP A 183 -6.67 -3.45 12.31
N ALA A 184 -6.47 -3.81 13.59
CA ALA A 184 -6.87 -5.12 14.09
C ALA A 184 -8.39 -5.34 13.98
N ILE A 185 -9.18 -4.32 14.29
CA ILE A 185 -10.64 -4.38 14.17
C ILE A 185 -11.07 -4.32 12.71
N GLN A 186 -10.48 -3.42 11.93
CA GLN A 186 -10.75 -3.27 10.51
C GLN A 186 -10.44 -4.55 9.72
N THR A 187 -9.35 -5.27 10.07
CA THR A 187 -9.04 -6.57 9.48
C THR A 187 -10.17 -7.59 9.67
N ILE A 188 -10.75 -7.66 10.85
CA ILE A 188 -11.86 -8.58 11.13
C ILE A 188 -13.08 -8.20 10.30
N ILE A 189 -13.42 -6.91 10.28
CA ILE A 189 -14.59 -6.38 9.56
C ILE A 189 -14.44 -6.64 8.05
N LEU A 190 -13.27 -6.31 7.47
CA LEU A 190 -13.03 -6.49 6.03
C LEU A 190 -13.06 -7.97 5.62
N LEU A 191 -12.42 -8.87 6.38
CA LEU A 191 -12.40 -10.29 6.04
C LEU A 191 -13.80 -10.89 6.08
N ILE A 192 -14.56 -10.61 7.15
CA ILE A 192 -15.97 -11.09 7.26
C ILE A 192 -16.79 -10.54 6.10
N GLY A 193 -16.70 -9.25 5.79
CA GLY A 193 -17.48 -8.62 4.73
C GLY A 193 -17.20 -9.22 3.35
N PHE A 194 -15.93 -9.34 2.97
CA PHE A 194 -15.57 -9.92 1.67
C PHE A 194 -15.95 -11.40 1.56
N ILE A 195 -15.78 -12.20 2.61
CA ILE A 195 -16.18 -13.60 2.63
C ILE A 195 -17.70 -13.72 2.46
N LEU A 196 -18.49 -12.98 3.23
CA LEU A 196 -19.95 -13.05 3.15
C LEU A 196 -20.49 -12.59 1.80
N ILE A 197 -19.99 -11.47 1.26
CA ILE A 197 -20.41 -11.01 -0.06
C ILE A 197 -20.06 -12.07 -1.11
N THR A 198 -18.87 -12.68 -1.06
CA THR A 198 -18.48 -13.72 -2.02
C THR A 198 -19.38 -14.94 -1.95
N ILE A 199 -19.69 -15.43 -0.73
CA ILE A 199 -20.57 -16.59 -0.51
C ILE A 199 -21.97 -16.33 -1.08
N MET A 200 -22.47 -15.12 -0.98
CA MET A 200 -23.78 -14.74 -1.51
C MET A 200 -23.74 -14.43 -3.02
N ALA A 201 -22.65 -13.85 -3.51
CA ALA A 201 -22.52 -13.41 -4.90
C ALA A 201 -22.52 -14.58 -5.88
N ILE A 202 -21.75 -15.63 -5.59
CA ILE A 202 -21.58 -16.79 -6.51
C ILE A 202 -22.91 -17.48 -6.81
N PRO A 203 -23.73 -17.89 -5.82
CA PRO A 203 -25.02 -18.49 -6.09
C PRO A 203 -25.99 -17.56 -6.82
N THR A 204 -26.01 -16.26 -6.47
CA THR A 204 -26.85 -15.25 -7.11
C THR A 204 -26.51 -15.06 -8.60
N ALA A 205 -25.23 -15.26 -8.96
CA ALA A 205 -24.78 -15.23 -10.38
C ALA A 205 -25.07 -16.55 -11.14
N GLY A 206 -25.80 -17.50 -10.56
CA GLY A 206 -26.03 -18.82 -11.16
C GLY A 206 -24.88 -19.80 -10.98
N GLY A 207 -24.05 -19.61 -9.94
CA GLY A 207 -22.85 -20.40 -9.65
C GLY A 207 -21.72 -20.14 -10.65
N PHE A 208 -20.70 -20.99 -10.62
CA PHE A 208 -19.58 -20.87 -11.56
C PHE A 208 -20.00 -21.07 -13.02
N GLU A 209 -21.04 -21.85 -13.25
CA GLU A 209 -21.57 -22.07 -14.60
C GLU A 209 -22.25 -20.82 -15.15
N GLY A 210 -23.06 -20.12 -14.36
CA GLY A 210 -23.65 -18.85 -14.77
C GLY A 210 -22.60 -17.79 -15.09
N ILE A 211 -21.54 -17.70 -14.25
CA ILE A 211 -20.41 -16.79 -14.49
C ILE A 211 -19.71 -17.15 -15.81
N ARG A 212 -19.42 -18.45 -16.05
CA ARG A 212 -18.78 -18.92 -17.27
C ARG A 212 -19.58 -18.53 -18.51
N GLN A 213 -20.88 -18.83 -18.52
CA GLN A 213 -21.78 -18.53 -19.63
C GLN A 213 -21.88 -17.03 -19.93
N ALA A 214 -21.90 -16.17 -18.89
CA ALA A 214 -21.95 -14.73 -19.06
C ALA A 214 -20.72 -14.19 -19.80
N TYR A 215 -19.50 -14.65 -19.41
CA TYR A 215 -18.28 -14.24 -20.09
C TYR A 215 -18.12 -14.83 -21.49
N GLU A 216 -18.57 -16.07 -21.73
CA GLU A 216 -18.57 -16.68 -23.06
C GLU A 216 -19.54 -15.95 -24.00
N THR A 217 -20.75 -15.62 -23.52
CA THR A 217 -21.76 -14.87 -24.28
C THR A 217 -21.26 -13.45 -24.64
N ALA A 218 -20.50 -12.83 -23.76
CA ALA A 218 -19.86 -11.54 -24.00
C ALA A 218 -18.59 -11.64 -24.90
N SER A 219 -18.31 -12.81 -25.47
CA SER A 219 -17.08 -13.07 -26.25
C SER A 219 -15.78 -12.77 -25.50
N ASN A 220 -15.80 -12.92 -24.20
CA ASN A 220 -14.69 -12.62 -23.29
C ASN A 220 -14.26 -13.85 -22.47
N SER A 221 -14.17 -15.01 -23.11
CA SER A 221 -13.75 -16.27 -22.46
C SER A 221 -12.33 -16.23 -21.86
N GLY A 222 -11.48 -15.32 -22.36
CA GLY A 222 -10.15 -15.08 -21.80
C GLY A 222 -10.16 -14.59 -20.36
N ALA A 223 -11.25 -13.95 -19.91
CA ALA A 223 -11.46 -13.53 -18.52
C ALA A 223 -11.57 -14.71 -17.54
N LEU A 224 -11.87 -15.92 -18.01
CA LEU A 224 -11.88 -17.14 -17.21
C LEU A 224 -10.45 -17.67 -16.93
N THR A 225 -9.42 -17.03 -17.46
CA THR A 225 -8.01 -17.32 -17.16
C THR A 225 -7.40 -16.25 -16.30
N ILE A 226 -6.41 -16.59 -15.46
CA ILE A 226 -5.70 -15.62 -14.61
C ILE A 226 -4.94 -14.57 -15.43
N TYR A 227 -4.63 -14.88 -16.67
CA TYR A 227 -3.90 -13.96 -17.57
C TYR A 227 -4.81 -12.88 -18.18
N GLY A 228 -6.13 -13.06 -18.14
CA GLY A 228 -7.08 -12.16 -18.81
C GLY A 228 -6.82 -12.05 -20.32
N ILE A 229 -6.45 -13.18 -20.96
CA ILE A 229 -6.12 -13.22 -22.39
C ILE A 229 -7.39 -12.82 -23.18
N GLY A 230 -7.25 -11.78 -24.01
CA GLY A 230 -8.37 -11.20 -24.75
C GLY A 230 -8.78 -9.80 -24.23
N THR A 231 -8.47 -9.46 -22.99
CA THR A 231 -8.70 -8.11 -22.45
C THR A 231 -7.43 -7.26 -22.44
N THR A 232 -6.32 -7.77 -21.92
CA THR A 232 -5.03 -7.07 -21.84
C THR A 232 -3.84 -7.92 -22.26
N GLY A 233 -4.05 -9.24 -22.46
CA GLY A 233 -3.02 -10.20 -22.84
C GLY A 233 -1.98 -10.51 -21.76
N LEU A 234 -1.06 -11.39 -22.11
CA LEU A 234 -0.02 -11.89 -21.20
C LEU A 234 0.91 -10.77 -20.69
N MET A 235 1.19 -9.78 -21.53
CA MET A 235 2.08 -8.66 -21.17
C MET A 235 1.44 -7.76 -20.11
N GLY A 236 0.13 -7.51 -20.20
CA GLY A 236 -0.60 -6.76 -19.18
C GLY A 236 -0.63 -7.46 -17.82
N PHE A 237 -0.72 -8.80 -17.82
CA PHE A 237 -0.57 -9.60 -16.61
C PHE A 237 0.81 -9.38 -15.97
N PHE A 238 1.90 -9.56 -16.72
CA PHE A 238 3.25 -9.39 -16.19
C PHE A 238 3.53 -7.95 -15.74
N SER A 239 3.04 -6.95 -16.48
CA SER A 239 3.19 -5.54 -16.10
C SER A 239 2.55 -5.25 -14.74
N LEU A 240 1.32 -5.74 -14.52
CA LEU A 240 0.64 -5.59 -13.23
C LEU A 240 1.34 -6.35 -12.10
N VAL A 241 1.81 -7.59 -12.35
CA VAL A 241 2.59 -8.37 -11.37
C VAL A 241 3.85 -7.62 -10.95
N VAL A 242 4.61 -7.09 -11.91
CA VAL A 242 5.84 -6.37 -11.63
C VAL A 242 5.57 -5.06 -10.90
N ALA A 243 4.54 -4.31 -11.29
CA ALA A 243 4.15 -3.07 -10.61
C ALA A 243 3.73 -3.32 -9.16
N ALA A 244 2.86 -4.31 -8.92
CA ALA A 244 2.36 -4.66 -7.59
C ALA A 244 3.48 -5.23 -6.70
N TYR A 245 4.35 -6.08 -7.26
CA TYR A 245 5.49 -6.64 -6.53
C TYR A 245 6.46 -5.55 -6.04
N TRP A 246 6.91 -4.65 -6.94
CA TRP A 246 7.75 -3.55 -6.53
C TRP A 246 7.04 -2.61 -5.58
N GLY A 247 5.78 -2.29 -5.86
CA GLY A 247 4.94 -1.47 -4.98
C GLY A 247 4.93 -2.01 -3.55
N ASN A 248 4.79 -3.34 -3.36
CA ASN A 248 4.76 -3.96 -2.04
C ASN A 248 6.12 -3.94 -1.33
N ILE A 249 7.21 -4.31 -2.02
CA ILE A 249 8.55 -4.40 -1.41
C ILE A 249 9.04 -3.07 -0.87
N ILE A 250 8.68 -1.97 -1.52
CA ILE A 250 9.13 -0.63 -1.14
C ILE A 250 8.14 0.13 -0.26
N VAL A 251 6.96 -0.43 0.02
CA VAL A 251 5.93 0.23 0.85
C VAL A 251 6.49 0.55 2.23
N PRO A 252 6.59 1.84 2.62
CA PRO A 252 7.13 2.22 3.93
C PRO A 252 6.36 1.63 5.09
N ALA A 253 5.03 1.56 4.99
CA ALA A 253 4.18 0.96 6.01
C ALA A 253 4.49 -0.51 6.28
N ALA A 254 4.67 -1.36 5.26
CA ALA A 254 5.00 -2.77 5.43
C ALA A 254 6.38 -2.97 6.09
N ARG A 255 7.38 -2.13 5.70
CA ARG A 255 8.71 -2.17 6.33
C ARG A 255 8.69 -1.73 7.79
N MET A 256 7.92 -0.70 8.12
CA MET A 256 7.76 -0.22 9.49
C MET A 256 7.29 -1.35 10.42
N ARG A 257 6.44 -2.29 9.95
CA ARG A 257 6.01 -3.46 10.72
C ARG A 257 7.15 -4.43 11.02
N ILE A 258 8.16 -4.54 10.15
CA ILE A 258 9.38 -5.30 10.45
C ILE A 258 10.13 -4.61 11.60
N TYR A 259 10.31 -3.29 11.53
CA TYR A 259 11.07 -2.52 12.54
C TYR A 259 10.38 -2.45 13.90
N THR A 260 9.06 -2.58 13.96
CA THR A 260 8.26 -2.47 15.19
C THR A 260 7.91 -3.82 15.82
N ALA A 261 8.19 -4.93 15.16
CA ALA A 261 7.99 -6.27 15.71
C ALA A 261 8.82 -6.49 16.98
N ARG A 262 8.26 -7.21 17.96
CA ARG A 262 8.99 -7.55 19.22
C ARG A 262 10.28 -8.31 18.94
N THR A 263 10.25 -9.26 18.01
CA THR A 263 11.43 -10.07 17.63
C THR A 263 11.46 -10.32 16.12
N GLN A 264 12.65 -10.65 15.60
CA GLN A 264 12.81 -11.06 14.19
C GLN A 264 11.94 -12.28 13.84
N GLY A 265 11.83 -13.26 14.74
CA GLY A 265 11.01 -14.46 14.52
C GLY A 265 9.52 -14.16 14.44
N ILE A 266 9.03 -13.19 15.23
CA ILE A 266 7.65 -12.70 15.14
C ILE A 266 7.45 -12.00 13.80
N ALA A 267 8.36 -11.11 13.38
CA ALA A 267 8.29 -10.44 12.09
C ALA A 267 8.21 -11.45 10.94
N GLN A 268 9.08 -12.47 10.94
CA GLN A 268 9.12 -13.49 9.89
C GLN A 268 7.83 -14.31 9.81
N LYS A 269 7.37 -14.83 10.94
CA LYS A 269 6.11 -15.60 11.00
C LYS A 269 4.91 -14.76 10.56
N SER A 270 4.87 -13.49 10.96
CA SER A 270 3.78 -12.58 10.57
C SER A 270 3.82 -12.28 9.07
N MET A 271 4.99 -12.07 8.47
CA MET A 271 5.10 -11.87 7.01
C MET A 271 4.61 -13.09 6.23
N PHE A 272 5.00 -14.31 6.62
CA PHE A 272 4.55 -15.55 5.96
C PHE A 272 3.05 -15.77 6.11
N MET A 273 2.51 -15.53 7.30
CA MET A 273 1.07 -15.68 7.52
C MET A 273 0.27 -14.61 6.76
N THR A 274 0.76 -13.37 6.71
CA THR A 274 0.17 -12.31 5.87
C THR A 274 0.20 -12.70 4.40
N ALA A 275 1.32 -13.22 3.90
CA ALA A 275 1.40 -13.72 2.53
C ALA A 275 0.33 -14.78 2.23
N LEU A 276 0.13 -15.75 3.13
CA LEU A 276 -0.89 -16.78 2.99
C LEU A 276 -2.32 -16.19 3.00
N ILE A 277 -2.61 -15.30 3.94
CA ILE A 277 -3.94 -14.66 4.04
C ILE A 277 -4.22 -13.82 2.79
N VAL A 278 -3.26 -13.01 2.34
CA VAL A 278 -3.41 -12.18 1.14
C VAL A 278 -3.55 -13.04 -0.12
N PHE A 279 -2.81 -14.15 -0.22
CA PHE A 279 -2.97 -15.13 -1.29
C PHE A 279 -4.41 -15.64 -1.37
N LEU A 280 -4.95 -16.16 -0.26
CA LEU A 280 -6.32 -16.66 -0.20
C LEU A 280 -7.36 -15.56 -0.44
N PHE A 281 -7.15 -14.39 0.15
CA PHE A 281 -8.04 -13.24 -0.01
C PHE A 281 -8.10 -12.76 -1.47
N SER A 282 -7.02 -12.84 -2.23
CA SER A 282 -6.95 -12.28 -3.59
C SER A 282 -8.03 -12.81 -4.55
N PHE A 283 -8.55 -14.00 -4.30
CA PHE A 283 -9.61 -14.60 -5.09
C PHE A 283 -11.00 -14.04 -4.76
N LEU A 284 -11.23 -13.54 -3.54
CA LEU A 284 -12.55 -13.03 -3.12
C LEU A 284 -13.00 -11.81 -3.94
N PRO A 285 -12.19 -10.73 -4.08
CA PRO A 285 -12.55 -9.60 -4.92
C PRO A 285 -12.76 -9.97 -6.39
N ALA A 286 -11.91 -10.86 -6.94
CA ALA A 286 -12.08 -11.34 -8.31
C ALA A 286 -13.44 -12.03 -8.50
N MET A 287 -13.82 -12.92 -7.58
CA MET A 287 -15.11 -13.63 -7.62
C MET A 287 -16.30 -12.68 -7.43
N ILE A 288 -16.20 -11.69 -6.54
CA ILE A 288 -17.22 -10.64 -6.40
C ILE A 288 -17.36 -9.88 -7.72
N GLY A 289 -16.25 -9.51 -8.37
CA GLY A 289 -16.23 -8.81 -9.63
C GLY A 289 -16.86 -9.61 -10.76
N MET A 290 -16.48 -10.88 -10.90
CA MET A 290 -17.03 -11.80 -11.92
C MET A 290 -18.53 -12.03 -11.73
N SER A 291 -18.96 -12.27 -10.50
CA SER A 291 -20.39 -12.37 -10.17
C SER A 291 -21.12 -11.07 -10.48
N GLY A 292 -20.47 -9.92 -10.16
CA GLY A 292 -20.99 -8.59 -10.45
C GLY A 292 -21.22 -8.34 -11.94
N PHE A 293 -20.29 -8.75 -12.79
CA PHE A 293 -20.47 -8.68 -14.26
C PHE A 293 -21.70 -9.47 -14.71
N THR A 294 -21.84 -10.72 -14.25
CA THR A 294 -22.96 -11.59 -14.58
C THR A 294 -24.31 -11.01 -14.17
N ILE A 295 -24.40 -10.54 -12.92
CA ILE A 295 -25.64 -9.97 -12.36
C ILE A 295 -25.95 -8.60 -12.99
N ALA A 296 -24.95 -7.75 -13.21
CA ALA A 296 -25.13 -6.45 -13.84
C ALA A 296 -25.59 -6.58 -15.29
N GLN A 297 -25.09 -7.58 -16.03
CA GLN A 297 -25.55 -7.88 -17.39
C GLN A 297 -27.02 -8.30 -17.39
N ALA A 298 -27.43 -9.20 -16.50
CA ALA A 298 -28.81 -9.64 -16.37
C ALA A 298 -29.77 -8.51 -15.97
N ASN A 299 -29.32 -7.60 -15.12
CA ASN A 299 -30.10 -6.47 -14.58
C ASN A 299 -29.99 -5.19 -15.42
N SER A 300 -29.21 -5.18 -16.52
CA SER A 300 -28.91 -3.99 -17.33
C SER A 300 -28.39 -2.80 -16.49
N ALA A 301 -27.53 -3.08 -15.51
CA ALA A 301 -27.02 -2.09 -14.57
C ALA A 301 -25.90 -1.22 -15.19
N THR A 302 -26.26 -0.22 -15.97
CA THR A 302 -25.34 0.63 -16.76
C THR A 302 -24.26 1.33 -15.92
N ALA A 303 -24.61 1.80 -14.73
CA ALA A 303 -23.70 2.55 -13.87
C ALA A 303 -22.41 1.77 -13.49
N VAL A 304 -22.50 0.44 -13.34
CA VAL A 304 -21.33 -0.40 -13.02
C VAL A 304 -20.48 -0.66 -14.27
N PHE A 305 -21.11 -0.71 -15.46
CA PHE A 305 -20.37 -0.80 -16.72
C PHE A 305 -19.64 0.51 -17.04
N GLU A 306 -20.22 1.66 -16.73
CA GLU A 306 -19.58 2.97 -16.89
C GLU A 306 -18.43 3.17 -15.89
N ASN A 307 -18.60 2.73 -14.64
CA ASN A 307 -17.58 2.82 -13.60
C ASN A 307 -17.48 1.51 -12.80
N PRO A 308 -16.65 0.55 -13.25
CA PRO A 308 -16.46 -0.72 -12.56
C PRO A 308 -15.88 -0.62 -11.13
N ASP A 309 -15.29 0.51 -10.73
CA ASP A 309 -14.90 0.73 -9.33
C ASP A 309 -16.10 0.73 -8.36
N PHE A 310 -17.33 0.86 -8.89
CA PHE A 310 -18.56 0.69 -8.12
C PHE A 310 -19.03 -0.77 -7.96
N THR A 311 -18.32 -1.74 -8.54
CA THR A 311 -18.75 -3.15 -8.52
C THR A 311 -18.94 -3.69 -7.10
N PHE A 312 -17.98 -3.43 -6.19
CA PHE A 312 -18.10 -3.88 -4.80
C PHE A 312 -19.36 -3.32 -4.12
N HIS A 313 -19.65 -2.04 -4.33
CA HIS A 313 -20.80 -1.34 -3.76
C HIS A 313 -22.12 -1.89 -4.31
N TYR A 314 -22.18 -2.07 -5.63
CA TYR A 314 -23.32 -2.68 -6.33
C TYR A 314 -23.57 -4.09 -5.79
N MET A 315 -22.54 -4.91 -5.69
CA MET A 315 -22.68 -6.28 -5.21
C MET A 315 -23.12 -6.36 -3.75
N ALA A 316 -22.50 -5.57 -2.87
CA ALA A 316 -22.89 -5.54 -1.46
C ALA A 316 -24.40 -5.24 -1.30
N THR A 317 -24.93 -4.23 -2.00
CA THR A 317 -26.33 -3.83 -1.90
C THR A 317 -27.29 -4.76 -2.66
N THR A 318 -26.83 -5.41 -3.74
CA THR A 318 -27.65 -6.30 -4.56
C THR A 318 -27.81 -7.69 -3.91
N VAL A 319 -26.72 -8.29 -3.39
CA VAL A 319 -26.79 -9.67 -2.88
C VAL A 319 -27.20 -9.76 -1.41
N LEU A 320 -26.93 -8.73 -0.62
CA LEU A 320 -27.30 -8.68 0.80
C LEU A 320 -28.59 -7.87 1.04
N GLY A 321 -29.12 -7.21 0.01
CA GLY A 321 -30.20 -6.26 0.12
C GLY A 321 -29.74 -4.89 0.67
N PRO A 322 -30.58 -3.84 0.53
CA PRO A 322 -30.13 -2.46 0.81
C PRO A 322 -29.57 -2.23 2.21
N ALA A 323 -30.27 -2.64 3.25
CA ALA A 323 -29.85 -2.37 4.63
C ALA A 323 -28.56 -3.11 5.03
N MET A 324 -28.52 -4.43 4.79
CA MET A 324 -27.31 -5.21 5.08
C MET A 324 -26.17 -4.85 4.16
N GLY A 325 -26.46 -4.53 2.90
CA GLY A 325 -25.45 -4.08 1.93
C GLY A 325 -24.73 -2.81 2.37
N LEU A 326 -25.46 -1.84 2.90
CA LEU A 326 -24.89 -0.60 3.44
C LEU A 326 -23.96 -0.89 4.62
N LEU A 327 -24.37 -1.75 5.55
CA LEU A 327 -23.52 -2.17 6.67
C LEU A 327 -22.23 -2.80 6.18
N PHE A 328 -22.27 -3.64 5.14
CA PHE A 328 -21.09 -4.29 4.60
C PHE A 328 -20.24 -3.39 3.69
N LEU A 329 -20.73 -2.23 3.24
CA LEU A 329 -19.88 -1.21 2.62
C LEU A 329 -18.80 -0.70 3.59
N ILE A 330 -19.06 -0.72 4.90
CA ILE A 330 -18.06 -0.41 5.91
C ILE A 330 -16.87 -1.39 5.86
N ALA A 331 -17.06 -2.64 5.45
CA ALA A 331 -15.96 -3.59 5.28
C ALA A 331 -14.97 -3.13 4.20
N GLY A 332 -15.48 -2.70 3.05
CA GLY A 332 -14.63 -2.17 1.99
C GLY A 332 -13.99 -0.81 2.36
N LEU A 333 -14.74 0.05 3.03
CA LEU A 333 -14.21 1.31 3.56
C LEU A 333 -13.11 1.05 4.60
N SER A 334 -13.30 0.06 5.49
CA SER A 334 -12.27 -0.38 6.46
C SER A 334 -10.99 -0.81 5.78
N ALA A 335 -11.08 -1.58 4.67
CA ALA A 335 -9.92 -1.99 3.88
C ALA A 335 -9.14 -0.78 3.32
N THR A 336 -9.84 0.24 2.87
CA THR A 336 -9.22 1.46 2.35
C THR A 336 -8.62 2.31 3.46
N MET A 337 -9.35 2.49 4.57
CA MET A 337 -8.93 3.34 5.69
C MET A 337 -7.71 2.78 6.40
N SER A 338 -7.69 1.48 6.73
CA SER A 338 -6.56 0.82 7.41
C SER A 338 -5.24 0.94 6.64
N SER A 339 -5.31 0.86 5.32
CA SER A 339 -4.12 1.05 4.49
C SER A 339 -3.70 2.52 4.42
N ALA A 340 -4.66 3.45 4.31
CA ALA A 340 -4.37 4.88 4.29
C ALA A 340 -3.68 5.34 5.57
N ASP A 341 -4.18 4.93 6.74
CA ASP A 341 -3.62 5.30 8.04
C ASP A 341 -2.20 4.84 8.22
N SER A 342 -1.98 3.60 7.80
CA SER A 342 -0.69 2.95 7.84
C SER A 342 0.34 3.67 6.96
N GLU A 343 -0.07 4.11 5.76
CA GLU A 343 0.79 4.90 4.87
C GLU A 343 0.99 6.33 5.41
N VAL A 344 -0.03 6.96 5.96
CA VAL A 344 0.10 8.32 6.53
C VAL A 344 1.09 8.33 7.68
N ILE A 345 1.02 7.38 8.64
CA ILE A 345 1.95 7.38 9.78
C ILE A 345 3.38 7.01 9.33
N ALA A 346 3.54 6.13 8.34
CA ALA A 346 4.83 5.84 7.75
C ALA A 346 5.41 7.07 7.03
N GLY A 347 4.58 7.81 6.27
CA GLY A 347 4.97 9.06 5.62
C GLY A 347 5.37 10.16 6.59
N VAL A 348 4.64 10.30 7.70
CA VAL A 348 5.01 11.21 8.80
C VAL A 348 6.38 10.83 9.34
N THR A 349 6.64 9.55 9.59
CA THR A 349 7.94 9.08 10.07
C THR A 349 9.06 9.39 9.08
N VAL A 350 8.86 9.15 7.78
CA VAL A 350 9.83 9.49 6.72
C VAL A 350 10.06 11.00 6.65
N LEU A 351 9.00 11.80 6.70
CA LEU A 351 9.11 13.27 6.62
C LEU A 351 9.92 13.84 7.79
N LEU A 352 9.71 13.33 9.00
CA LEU A 352 10.42 13.80 10.18
C LEU A 352 11.85 13.24 10.25
N THR A 353 12.04 11.94 10.00
CA THR A 353 13.33 11.25 10.18
C THR A 353 14.27 11.44 8.99
N ASP A 354 13.77 11.35 7.76
CA ASP A 354 14.63 11.32 6.56
C ASP A 354 14.68 12.66 5.83
N ILE A 355 13.60 13.47 5.91
CA ILE A 355 13.60 14.77 5.24
C ILE A 355 14.01 15.84 6.25
N TYR A 356 13.23 16.06 7.31
CA TYR A 356 13.54 17.14 8.23
C TYR A 356 14.92 16.95 8.87
N SER A 357 15.16 15.83 9.58
CA SER A 357 16.39 15.66 10.35
C SER A 357 17.63 15.59 9.45
N VAL A 358 17.57 14.85 8.33
CA VAL A 358 18.73 14.68 7.44
C VAL A 358 19.08 15.95 6.65
N PHE A 359 18.10 16.76 6.26
CA PHE A 359 18.38 18.00 5.51
C PHE A 359 18.72 19.18 6.40
N THR A 360 18.19 19.23 7.62
CA THR A 360 18.50 20.29 8.58
C THR A 360 19.70 19.99 9.48
N GLY A 361 20.08 18.71 9.58
CA GLY A 361 21.10 18.26 10.56
C GLY A 361 20.62 18.36 12.01
N LYS A 362 19.30 18.50 12.24
CA LYS A 362 18.73 18.64 13.57
C LYS A 362 17.69 17.54 13.82
N GLU A 363 17.79 16.85 14.93
CA GLU A 363 16.69 16.00 15.40
C GLU A 363 15.59 16.84 16.08
N ILE A 364 14.39 16.27 16.09
CA ILE A 364 13.25 16.81 16.81
C ILE A 364 13.29 16.20 18.22
N ASP A 365 13.26 17.05 19.25
CA ASP A 365 13.18 16.60 20.64
C ASP A 365 11.97 15.68 20.84
N ASN A 366 12.14 14.61 21.62
CA ASN A 366 11.11 13.61 21.86
C ASN A 366 9.77 14.21 22.29
N GLU A 367 9.76 15.25 23.10
CA GLU A 367 8.57 15.95 23.57
C GLU A 367 7.81 16.66 22.42
N ASN A 368 8.54 17.10 21.40
CA ASN A 368 8.00 17.83 20.26
C ASN A 368 7.56 16.93 19.11
N ILE A 369 7.99 15.66 19.06
CA ILE A 369 7.62 14.73 17.99
C ILE A 369 6.10 14.65 17.76
N PRO A 370 5.22 14.51 18.77
CA PRO A 370 3.79 14.47 18.54
C PRO A 370 3.24 15.72 17.86
N LYS A 371 3.76 16.90 18.20
CA LYS A 371 3.34 18.17 17.58
C LYS A 371 3.78 18.26 16.12
N PHE A 372 5.04 17.96 15.83
CA PHE A 372 5.55 17.97 14.46
C PHE A 372 4.91 16.89 13.60
N SER A 373 4.60 15.72 14.18
CA SER A 373 3.86 14.64 13.50
C SER A 373 2.49 15.09 13.04
N LYS A 374 1.76 15.85 13.85
CA LYS A 374 0.44 16.39 13.47
C LYS A 374 0.54 17.38 12.29
N ILE A 375 1.58 18.21 12.28
CA ILE A 375 1.83 19.13 11.17
C ILE A 375 2.19 18.34 9.90
N ALA A 376 3.11 17.37 10.03
CA ALA A 376 3.52 16.49 8.95
C ALA A 376 2.33 15.70 8.35
N LEU A 377 1.42 15.22 9.20
CA LEU A 377 0.19 14.54 8.80
C LEU A 377 -0.69 15.44 7.92
N VAL A 378 -0.95 16.68 8.37
CA VAL A 378 -1.76 17.64 7.60
C VAL A 378 -1.12 17.94 6.25
N ILE A 379 0.20 18.17 6.21
CA ILE A 379 0.94 18.39 4.97
C ILE A 379 0.81 17.19 4.03
N THR A 380 1.03 15.97 4.55
CA THR A 380 0.93 14.72 3.79
C THR A 380 -0.45 14.55 3.17
N LEU A 381 -1.52 14.77 3.96
CA LEU A 381 -2.89 14.64 3.48
C LEU A 381 -3.27 15.70 2.44
N ILE A 382 -2.82 16.95 2.60
CA ILE A 382 -3.06 18.02 1.61
C ILE A 382 -2.40 17.66 0.28
N ILE A 383 -1.13 17.26 0.30
CA ILE A 383 -0.40 16.91 -0.93
C ILE A 383 -1.04 15.67 -1.59
N ALA A 384 -1.35 14.64 -0.81
CA ALA A 384 -2.01 13.43 -1.32
C ALA A 384 -3.40 13.74 -1.92
N PHE A 385 -4.17 14.64 -1.29
CA PHE A 385 -5.44 15.12 -1.86
C PHE A 385 -5.24 15.77 -3.23
N LEU A 386 -4.24 16.65 -3.38
CA LEU A 386 -3.96 17.28 -4.68
C LEU A 386 -3.56 16.25 -5.75
N ILE A 387 -2.77 15.24 -5.38
CA ILE A 387 -2.40 14.15 -6.29
C ILE A 387 -3.63 13.33 -6.69
N THR A 388 -4.55 13.03 -5.77
CA THR A 388 -5.74 12.22 -6.05
C THR A 388 -6.70 12.89 -7.04
N LEU A 389 -6.61 14.20 -7.26
CA LEU A 389 -7.44 14.90 -8.25
C LEU A 389 -7.12 14.47 -9.70
N THR A 390 -5.96 13.85 -9.93
CA THR A 390 -5.56 13.30 -11.24
C THR A 390 -5.97 11.83 -11.41
N ALA A 391 -6.41 11.16 -10.34
CA ALA A 391 -6.75 9.74 -10.37
C ALA A 391 -8.18 9.52 -10.89
N THR A 392 -8.33 8.62 -11.87
CA THR A 392 -9.62 8.27 -12.49
C THR A 392 -10.14 6.92 -11.99
N ASP A 393 -9.30 5.88 -12.04
CA ASP A 393 -9.61 4.53 -11.56
C ASP A 393 -8.47 4.00 -10.67
N VAL A 394 -8.77 2.98 -9.85
CA VAL A 394 -7.84 2.50 -8.82
C VAL A 394 -6.68 1.73 -9.42
N ILE A 395 -6.94 0.71 -10.25
CA ILE A 395 -5.88 -0.15 -10.80
C ILE A 395 -5.05 0.55 -11.85
N GLY A 396 -5.68 1.36 -12.70
CA GLY A 396 -4.97 2.18 -13.69
C GLY A 396 -3.99 3.15 -13.03
N PHE A 397 -4.41 3.80 -11.93
CA PHE A 397 -3.55 4.69 -11.15
C PHE A 397 -2.35 3.94 -10.55
N ILE A 398 -2.55 2.74 -9.99
CA ILE A 398 -1.46 1.91 -9.46
C ILE A 398 -0.51 1.50 -10.60
N ASN A 399 -1.05 0.94 -11.67
CA ASN A 399 -0.22 0.43 -12.77
C ASN A 399 0.62 1.53 -13.42
N SER A 400 0.04 2.70 -13.65
CA SER A 400 0.73 3.83 -14.28
C SER A 400 1.69 4.54 -13.32
N THR A 401 1.22 4.93 -12.13
CA THR A 401 1.99 5.81 -11.23
C THR A 401 2.97 5.02 -10.35
N VAL A 402 2.50 3.97 -9.68
CA VAL A 402 3.37 3.11 -8.85
C VAL A 402 4.33 2.35 -9.77
N GLY A 403 3.84 1.81 -10.89
CA GLY A 403 4.66 1.12 -11.91
C GLY A 403 5.74 2.00 -12.53
N ALA A 404 5.54 3.32 -12.59
CA ALA A 404 6.53 4.27 -13.10
C ALA A 404 7.64 4.60 -12.08
N ILE A 405 7.36 4.60 -10.79
CA ILE A 405 8.29 5.12 -9.76
C ILE A 405 8.91 4.00 -8.92
N ALA A 406 8.11 3.01 -8.53
CA ALA A 406 8.51 1.96 -7.60
C ALA A 406 9.72 1.11 -8.05
N PRO A 407 9.83 0.69 -9.33
CA PRO A 407 10.88 -0.23 -9.73
C PRO A 407 12.29 0.33 -9.54
N GLY A 408 12.53 1.61 -9.82
CA GLY A 408 13.85 2.25 -9.66
C GLY A 408 14.35 2.15 -8.22
N VAL A 409 13.48 2.43 -7.27
CA VAL A 409 13.74 2.33 -5.83
C VAL A 409 13.90 0.87 -5.40
N GLY A 410 13.02 -0.02 -5.86
CA GLY A 410 13.10 -1.44 -5.55
C GLY A 410 14.40 -2.08 -6.02
N VAL A 411 14.85 -1.75 -7.23
CA VAL A 411 16.14 -2.21 -7.79
C VAL A 411 17.30 -1.71 -6.94
N CYS A 412 17.28 -0.44 -6.51
CA CYS A 412 18.31 0.09 -5.60
C CYS A 412 18.41 -0.76 -4.31
N ILE A 413 17.27 -1.07 -3.69
CA ILE A 413 17.23 -1.91 -2.48
C ILE A 413 17.80 -3.31 -2.75
N ILE A 414 17.38 -3.97 -3.82
CA ILE A 414 17.83 -5.32 -4.18
C ILE A 414 19.33 -5.36 -4.47
N LEU A 415 19.83 -4.43 -5.29
CA LEU A 415 21.25 -4.34 -5.57
C LEU A 415 22.07 -4.08 -4.29
N GLY A 416 21.62 -3.17 -3.44
CA GLY A 416 22.28 -2.86 -2.16
C GLY A 416 22.33 -4.07 -1.21
N ARG A 417 21.26 -4.84 -1.14
CA ARG A 417 21.13 -6.00 -0.25
C ARG A 417 21.91 -7.21 -0.74
N PHE A 418 21.89 -7.51 -2.03
CA PHE A 418 22.35 -8.81 -2.56
C PHE A 418 23.63 -8.76 -3.37
N TRP A 419 24.01 -7.61 -3.93
CA TRP A 419 25.14 -7.53 -4.84
C TRP A 419 26.35 -6.85 -4.22
N LYS A 420 27.36 -7.62 -3.83
CA LYS A 420 28.58 -7.15 -3.16
C LYS A 420 29.43 -6.14 -3.96
N ARG A 421 29.21 -6.04 -5.28
CA ARG A 421 29.96 -5.10 -6.16
C ARG A 421 29.26 -3.75 -6.29
N VAL A 422 28.02 -3.63 -5.79
CA VAL A 422 27.25 -2.38 -5.89
C VAL A 422 28.02 -1.20 -5.28
N THR A 423 27.80 -0.02 -5.87
CA THR A 423 28.29 1.26 -5.33
C THR A 423 27.13 2.20 -5.06
N TRP A 424 27.32 3.18 -4.19
CA TRP A 424 26.27 4.16 -3.91
C TRP A 424 25.90 4.98 -5.17
N GLN A 425 26.88 5.24 -6.07
CA GLN A 425 26.63 5.86 -7.37
C GLN A 425 25.72 4.99 -8.24
N GLY A 426 25.93 3.66 -8.25
CA GLY A 426 25.06 2.72 -8.95
C GLY A 426 23.65 2.68 -8.36
N GLY A 427 23.54 2.73 -7.03
CA GLY A 427 22.23 2.84 -6.35
C GLY A 427 21.49 4.12 -6.75
N ILE A 428 22.17 5.26 -6.77
CA ILE A 428 21.58 6.53 -7.24
C ILE A 428 21.18 6.44 -8.72
N ALA A 429 22.01 5.83 -9.57
CA ALA A 429 21.71 5.66 -10.99
C ALA A 429 20.44 4.83 -11.21
N SER A 430 20.24 3.73 -10.44
CA SER A 430 19.01 2.94 -10.50
C SER A 430 17.77 3.78 -10.21
N VAL A 431 17.81 4.57 -9.13
CA VAL A 431 16.70 5.43 -8.74
C VAL A 431 16.46 6.54 -9.75
N ALA A 432 17.54 7.26 -10.13
CA ALA A 432 17.43 8.42 -11.01
C ALA A 432 16.95 8.02 -12.42
N VAL A 433 17.55 6.98 -13.03
CA VAL A 433 17.14 6.51 -14.37
C VAL A 433 15.74 5.94 -14.34
N GLY A 434 15.41 5.11 -13.31
CA GLY A 434 14.07 4.58 -13.14
C GLY A 434 13.03 5.69 -13.00
N PHE A 435 13.29 6.69 -12.14
CA PHE A 435 12.39 7.82 -11.92
C PHE A 435 12.24 8.70 -13.16
N LEU A 436 13.34 9.08 -13.81
CA LEU A 436 13.29 9.92 -15.00
C LEU A 436 12.57 9.22 -16.16
N PHE A 437 12.81 7.92 -16.37
CA PHE A 437 12.11 7.16 -17.40
C PHE A 437 10.63 7.03 -17.09
N GLY A 438 10.28 6.71 -15.83
CA GLY A 438 8.88 6.65 -15.38
C GLY A 438 8.17 8.00 -15.49
N LEU A 439 8.84 9.11 -15.11
CA LEU A 439 8.31 10.46 -15.28
C LEU A 439 8.11 10.80 -16.76
N SER A 440 9.05 10.42 -17.62
CA SER A 440 8.94 10.62 -19.08
C SER A 440 7.72 9.84 -19.63
N TYR A 441 7.49 8.62 -19.17
CA TYR A 441 6.28 7.86 -19.50
C TYR A 441 4.99 8.61 -19.11
N LEU A 442 4.96 9.23 -17.94
CA LEU A 442 3.76 9.95 -17.45
C LEU A 442 3.53 11.27 -18.19
N LEU A 443 4.59 11.95 -18.64
CA LEU A 443 4.52 13.30 -19.21
C LEU A 443 4.54 13.34 -20.74
N ILE A 444 5.07 12.31 -21.42
CA ILE A 444 5.25 12.30 -22.87
C ILE A 444 4.23 11.32 -23.49
N PRO A 445 3.12 11.81 -24.12
CA PRO A 445 2.06 10.96 -24.68
C PRO A 445 2.56 9.90 -25.68
N SER A 446 3.47 10.26 -26.59
CA SER A 446 4.00 9.32 -27.58
C SER A 446 4.80 8.18 -26.95
N LEU A 447 5.56 8.45 -25.88
CA LEU A 447 6.26 7.42 -25.12
C LEU A 447 5.27 6.54 -24.34
N ASN A 448 4.24 7.14 -23.76
CA ASN A 448 3.17 6.41 -23.09
C ASN A 448 2.48 5.44 -24.05
N GLU A 449 2.03 5.90 -25.21
CA GLU A 449 1.37 5.08 -26.23
C GLU A 449 2.27 3.93 -26.69
N TRP A 450 3.56 4.20 -26.92
CA TRP A 450 4.53 3.17 -27.34
C TRP A 450 4.72 2.10 -26.25
N ILE A 451 4.89 2.52 -24.99
CA ILE A 451 5.04 1.59 -23.85
C ILE A 451 3.76 0.81 -23.62
N GLN A 452 2.59 1.46 -23.67
CA GLN A 452 1.30 0.78 -23.54
C GLN A 452 1.09 -0.24 -24.64
N GLY A 453 1.46 0.07 -25.86
CA GLY A 453 1.34 -0.86 -27.01
C GLY A 453 2.16 -2.13 -26.86
N ILE A 454 3.32 -2.08 -26.19
CA ILE A 454 4.22 -3.23 -26.05
C ILE A 454 4.11 -3.89 -24.67
N PHE A 455 4.19 -3.09 -23.59
CA PHE A 455 4.35 -3.59 -22.22
C PHE A 455 3.07 -3.49 -21.38
N GLN A 456 2.05 -2.82 -21.88
CA GLN A 456 0.77 -2.59 -21.16
C GLN A 456 0.96 -1.88 -19.80
N GLY A 457 2.11 -1.17 -19.63
CA GLY A 457 2.47 -0.41 -18.44
C GLY A 457 3.96 -0.19 -18.29
N PRO A 458 4.39 0.77 -17.45
CA PRO A 458 5.79 1.19 -17.36
C PRO A 458 6.68 0.27 -16.50
N ALA A 459 6.12 -0.58 -15.65
CA ALA A 459 6.86 -1.29 -14.60
C ALA A 459 8.01 -2.17 -15.15
N ILE A 460 7.78 -2.88 -16.25
CA ILE A 460 8.78 -3.76 -16.86
C ILE A 460 9.94 -2.94 -17.43
N PRO A 461 9.72 -1.97 -18.35
CA PRO A 461 10.84 -1.20 -18.90
C PRO A 461 11.57 -0.37 -17.84
N VAL A 462 10.86 0.24 -16.88
CA VAL A 462 11.51 0.95 -15.76
C VAL A 462 12.42 0.01 -14.97
N THR A 463 11.97 -1.22 -14.67
CA THR A 463 12.80 -2.23 -13.98
C THR A 463 14.07 -2.54 -14.76
N ILE A 464 13.94 -2.77 -16.06
CA ILE A 464 15.10 -3.10 -16.93
C ILE A 464 16.12 -1.95 -16.92
N PHE A 465 15.68 -0.72 -17.18
CA PHE A 465 16.57 0.43 -17.22
C PHE A 465 17.19 0.76 -15.86
N ALA A 466 16.45 0.56 -14.76
CA ALA A 466 16.99 0.71 -13.41
C ALA A 466 18.09 -0.32 -13.11
N PHE A 467 17.89 -1.60 -13.45
CA PHE A 467 18.94 -2.62 -13.29
C PHE A 467 20.17 -2.32 -14.17
N LEU A 468 19.96 -2.03 -15.45
CA LEU A 468 21.06 -1.74 -16.36
C LEU A 468 21.90 -0.56 -15.87
N SER A 469 21.26 0.55 -15.52
CA SER A 469 21.97 1.74 -15.03
C SER A 469 22.71 1.47 -13.71
N GLY A 470 22.05 0.81 -12.76
CA GLY A 470 22.65 0.45 -11.47
C GLY A 470 23.86 -0.45 -11.61
N ILE A 471 23.79 -1.46 -12.48
CA ILE A 471 24.89 -2.40 -12.75
C ILE A 471 26.02 -1.68 -13.49
N ILE A 472 25.75 -1.00 -14.59
CA ILE A 472 26.76 -0.33 -15.40
C ILE A 472 27.52 0.70 -14.56
N VAL A 473 26.80 1.59 -13.86
CA VAL A 473 27.44 2.62 -13.03
C VAL A 473 28.24 2.01 -11.89
N SER A 474 27.75 0.95 -11.26
CA SER A 474 28.52 0.25 -10.23
C SER A 474 29.81 -0.37 -10.78
N LEU A 475 29.80 -0.90 -12.01
CA LEU A 475 31.00 -1.51 -12.62
C LEU A 475 32.07 -0.48 -13.01
N ILE A 476 31.68 0.70 -13.46
CA ILE A 476 32.61 1.77 -13.87
C ILE A 476 33.06 2.66 -12.71
N THR A 477 32.40 2.61 -11.55
CA THR A 477 32.80 3.36 -10.37
C THR A 477 33.72 2.54 -9.46
N PRO A 478 34.58 3.18 -8.63
CA PRO A 478 35.47 2.47 -7.71
C PRO A 478 34.67 1.56 -6.76
N LYS A 479 35.18 0.34 -6.55
CA LYS A 479 34.55 -0.61 -5.59
C LYS A 479 34.56 -0.02 -4.18
N MET A 480 33.43 -0.12 -3.49
CA MET A 480 33.35 0.25 -2.07
C MET A 480 34.05 -0.79 -1.20
N ASN A 481 34.91 -0.33 -0.31
CA ASN A 481 35.42 -1.16 0.78
C ASN A 481 34.36 -1.18 1.89
N ARG A 482 33.79 -2.37 2.18
CA ARG A 482 32.76 -2.52 3.22
C ARG A 482 33.35 -2.18 4.58
N LEU A 483 32.77 -1.23 5.31
CA LEU A 483 33.06 -0.94 6.68
C LEU A 483 32.47 -2.06 7.57
N SER A 484 32.92 -2.13 8.85
CA SER A 484 32.26 -3.00 9.84
C SER A 484 30.80 -2.56 10.06
N ASP A 485 29.94 -3.49 10.41
CA ASP A 485 28.53 -3.20 10.64
C ASP A 485 28.34 -2.16 11.75
N GLU A 486 29.15 -2.23 12.82
CA GLU A 486 29.18 -1.23 13.90
C GLU A 486 29.42 0.19 13.37
N LYS A 487 30.46 0.34 12.53
CA LYS A 487 30.82 1.65 11.97
C LYS A 487 29.77 2.17 11.01
N ILE A 488 29.11 1.27 10.25
CA ILE A 488 28.00 1.66 9.37
C ILE A 488 26.79 2.11 10.22
N LEU A 489 26.48 1.35 11.30
CA LEU A 489 25.36 1.70 12.20
C LEU A 489 25.62 3.02 12.92
N GLU A 490 26.84 3.29 13.36
CA GLU A 490 27.22 4.59 13.91
C GLU A 490 26.92 5.74 12.93
N LEU A 491 27.25 5.56 11.64
CA LEU A 491 26.94 6.56 10.59
C LEU A 491 25.46 6.72 10.33
N VAL A 492 24.69 5.62 10.35
CA VAL A 492 23.23 5.62 10.08
C VAL A 492 22.46 6.23 11.25
N LEU A 493 22.87 5.95 12.49
CA LEU A 493 22.17 6.32 13.70
C LEU A 493 22.75 7.59 14.37
N LYS A 494 23.76 8.21 13.74
CA LYS A 494 24.47 9.39 14.25
C LYS A 494 23.57 10.54 14.68
N GLU A 495 22.45 10.68 14.05
CA GLU A 495 21.49 11.78 14.26
C GLU A 495 20.45 11.45 15.32
N ARG A 496 20.54 10.29 16.00
CA ARG A 496 19.61 9.92 17.07
C ARG A 496 20.14 10.36 18.45
N PRO A 497 19.23 10.66 19.40
CA PRO A 497 19.62 10.95 20.78
C PRO A 497 20.49 9.84 21.34
N LYS A 498 21.53 10.20 22.11
CA LYS A 498 22.49 9.24 22.71
C LYS A 498 21.81 8.16 23.55
N GLU A 499 20.71 8.51 24.23
CA GLU A 499 19.89 7.58 25.02
C GLU A 499 19.35 6.39 24.19
N THR A 500 19.12 6.60 22.88
CA THR A 500 18.69 5.53 21.96
C THR A 500 19.86 4.60 21.58
N LEU A 501 21.10 5.10 21.63
CA LEU A 501 22.31 4.32 21.34
C LEU A 501 22.71 3.44 22.53
N ASP A 502 22.47 3.89 23.76
CA ASP A 502 22.79 3.14 24.98
C ASP A 502 21.92 1.89 25.13
N VAL A 503 20.64 1.96 24.72
CA VAL A 503 19.74 0.80 24.67
C VAL A 503 20.22 -0.26 23.66
N LEU A 504 20.97 0.13 22.63
CA LEU A 504 21.52 -0.80 21.63
C LEU A 504 22.75 -1.58 22.15
N GLN A 505 23.40 -1.09 23.23
CA GLN A 505 24.56 -1.75 23.84
C GLN A 505 24.19 -2.81 24.88
N ASP A 506 22.97 -2.74 25.44
CA ASP A 506 22.50 -3.66 26.51
C ASP A 506 21.77 -4.91 25.99
N GLU A 507 21.37 -4.98 24.71
CA GLU A 507 20.80 -6.19 24.13
C GLU A 507 21.90 -7.04 23.48
N ASP A 508 22.01 -8.30 23.89
CA ASP A 508 22.93 -9.36 23.43
C ASP A 508 23.06 -9.43 21.89
N TYR A 509 23.87 -8.54 21.29
CA TYR A 509 24.21 -8.57 19.87
C TYR A 509 25.35 -9.56 19.62
N SER A 510 25.10 -10.85 19.81
CA SER A 510 26.00 -11.87 19.25
C SER A 510 25.82 -11.88 17.72
N PHE A 511 26.81 -11.39 17.00
CA PHE A 511 26.95 -11.42 15.55
C PHE A 511 27.13 -12.84 14.99
#